data_77df79305bf3c08f96146a611fa21f2f
#
_entry.id   77df79305bf3c08f96146a611fa21f2f
#
_cell.length_a   1.000
_cell.length_b   1.000
_cell.length_c   1.000
_cell.angle_alpha   90.00
_cell.angle_beta   90.00
_cell.angle_gamma   90.00
#
_symmetry.space_group_name_H-M   'P 1'
#
loop_
_entity.id
_entity.type
_entity.pdbx_description
1 polymer ?
#
loop_
_entity_poly.entity_id
_entity_poly.type
_entity_poly.pdbx_seq_one_letter_code
_entity_poly.pdbx_strand_id
1 'polypeptide(L)'
;MRNMSPNRNFHDPIRVGVIGIGNMGQHHARVLSLLKDAELIGVSDVSIERGRDTASKHRVLFFEDYHDLLPLVDAVCIAVPTRLHYDVGTTCLKAGVHVLIEKPIAATIEEAEFLVKTASDHNRILQVGHIERFNPAFQELSKVLKHETILAIEADRMSPYSQRANDVSVVFDLMIHDIDIILELVASPIVRVSAHGNRVSPESEYLDYVTATIGFENGVIATLTSSKVTHRKKRKITAHCTNSLTESDFLNNEILIYRQTTANWTTDYGQVLYRQDGFIEKVHTSNIEPLHAELEHFVNCVRDTQQPSVGGDQALKTLRLASLIEQTALDGQVWRSCDLDLREIAIAGSY
;
A
#
# COMPACT_ATOMS: atom_id res chain seq x y z
N MET A 1 -16.21 -11.84 -25.24
CA MET A 1 -15.34 -10.77 -25.78
C MET A 1 -16.21 -9.57 -26.08
N ARG A 2 -16.35 -8.63 -25.14
CA ARG A 2 -16.83 -7.28 -25.48
C ARG A 2 -15.61 -6.52 -25.99
N ASN A 3 -15.54 -6.36 -27.32
CA ASN A 3 -14.62 -5.44 -27.96
C ASN A 3 -14.85 -4.05 -27.35
N MET A 4 -13.78 -3.34 -26.99
CA MET A 4 -13.82 -1.88 -26.86
C MET A 4 -14.60 -1.37 -28.08
N SER A 5 -15.56 -0.48 -27.86
CA SER A 5 -16.35 0.12 -28.97
C SER A 5 -15.40 0.50 -30.09
N PRO A 6 -15.64 0.08 -31.35
CA PRO A 6 -14.69 0.24 -32.44
C PRO A 6 -14.40 1.69 -32.88
N ASN A 7 -14.90 2.69 -32.15
CA ASN A 7 -14.79 4.11 -32.48
C ASN A 7 -14.20 4.98 -31.34
N ARG A 8 -13.47 4.40 -30.38
CA ARG A 8 -12.87 5.23 -29.32
C ARG A 8 -11.51 5.76 -29.80
N ASN A 9 -11.35 7.09 -29.79
CA ASN A 9 -10.06 7.72 -30.01
C ASN A 9 -9.15 7.45 -28.80
N PHE A 10 -7.85 7.30 -29.04
CA PHE A 10 -6.81 7.12 -28.01
C PHE A 10 -6.77 8.28 -26.99
N HIS A 11 -7.50 9.36 -27.24
CA HIS A 11 -7.58 10.57 -26.43
C HIS A 11 -8.86 10.68 -25.59
N ASP A 12 -9.78 9.73 -25.69
CA ASP A 12 -11.03 9.79 -24.89
C ASP A 12 -10.73 9.44 -23.43
N PRO A 13 -11.26 10.17 -22.43
CA PRO A 13 -11.04 9.88 -21.03
C PRO A 13 -11.59 8.50 -20.67
N ILE A 14 -10.95 7.79 -19.72
CA ILE A 14 -11.42 6.52 -19.19
C ILE A 14 -12.68 6.75 -18.36
N ARG A 15 -13.76 6.04 -18.67
CA ARG A 15 -15.02 6.11 -17.91
C ARG A 15 -14.86 5.29 -16.62
N VAL A 16 -14.94 5.97 -15.48
CA VAL A 16 -14.70 5.34 -14.17
C VAL A 16 -15.93 5.44 -13.29
N GLY A 17 -16.23 4.37 -12.55
CA GLY A 17 -17.23 4.35 -11.49
C GLY A 17 -16.59 4.17 -10.11
N VAL A 18 -17.30 4.55 -9.05
CA VAL A 18 -16.90 4.27 -7.67
C VAL A 18 -17.97 3.43 -7.00
N ILE A 19 -17.57 2.27 -6.45
CA ILE A 19 -18.46 1.34 -5.73
C ILE A 19 -18.10 1.35 -4.24
N GLY A 20 -19.07 1.75 -3.40
CA GLY A 20 -18.88 2.01 -1.98
C GLY A 20 -18.45 3.45 -1.72
N ILE A 21 -19.37 4.25 -1.16
CA ILE A 21 -19.17 5.68 -0.85
C ILE A 21 -18.99 5.90 0.66
N GLY A 22 -18.16 5.07 1.25
CA GLY A 22 -17.62 5.27 2.58
C GLY A 22 -16.58 6.41 2.60
N ASN A 23 -15.74 6.44 3.64
CA ASN A 23 -14.72 7.48 3.76
C ASN A 23 -13.77 7.51 2.54
N MET A 24 -13.20 6.36 2.15
CA MET A 24 -12.30 6.29 1.00
C MET A 24 -13.02 6.53 -0.33
N GLY A 25 -14.21 5.94 -0.53
CA GLY A 25 -14.95 6.13 -1.77
C GLY A 25 -15.31 7.58 -2.07
N GLN A 26 -15.61 8.40 -1.06
CA GLN A 26 -15.80 9.84 -1.23
C GLN A 26 -14.51 10.54 -1.69
N HIS A 27 -13.34 10.13 -1.17
CA HIS A 27 -12.05 10.65 -1.63
C HIS A 27 -11.75 10.23 -3.06
N HIS A 28 -12.02 8.97 -3.43
CA HIS A 28 -11.89 8.47 -4.81
C HIS A 28 -12.77 9.28 -5.78
N ALA A 29 -14.07 9.47 -5.45
CA ALA A 29 -14.98 10.25 -6.29
C ALA A 29 -14.49 11.71 -6.48
N ARG A 30 -13.99 12.33 -5.39
CA ARG A 30 -13.42 13.69 -5.45
C ARG A 30 -12.21 13.75 -6.38
N VAL A 31 -11.27 12.86 -6.24
CA VAL A 31 -10.03 12.90 -7.05
C VAL A 31 -10.33 12.56 -8.50
N LEU A 32 -11.11 11.51 -8.77
CA LEU A 32 -11.50 11.12 -10.15
C LEU A 32 -12.22 12.26 -10.87
N SER A 33 -13.05 13.05 -10.18
CA SER A 33 -13.73 14.20 -10.78
C SER A 33 -12.78 15.34 -11.20
N LEU A 34 -11.51 15.31 -10.78
CA LEU A 34 -10.48 16.31 -11.09
C LEU A 34 -9.45 15.82 -12.11
N LEU A 35 -9.38 14.50 -12.36
CA LEU A 35 -8.44 13.94 -13.34
C LEU A 35 -8.88 14.23 -14.76
N LYS A 36 -7.94 14.70 -15.59
CA LYS A 36 -8.22 15.05 -17.01
C LYS A 36 -8.48 13.82 -17.88
N ASP A 37 -7.78 12.72 -17.58
CA ASP A 37 -7.83 11.49 -18.38
C ASP A 37 -8.88 10.49 -17.86
N ALA A 38 -9.68 10.89 -16.88
CA ALA A 38 -10.79 10.12 -16.34
C ALA A 38 -12.12 10.89 -16.45
N GLU A 39 -13.19 10.17 -16.71
CA GLU A 39 -14.56 10.67 -16.62
C GLU A 39 -15.30 9.89 -15.55
N LEU A 40 -15.61 10.53 -14.42
CA LEU A 40 -16.42 9.91 -13.37
C LEU A 40 -17.87 9.83 -13.84
N ILE A 41 -18.33 8.62 -14.19
CA ILE A 41 -19.69 8.38 -14.72
C ILE A 41 -20.72 8.33 -13.61
N GLY A 42 -20.37 7.65 -12.50
CA GLY A 42 -21.33 7.46 -11.43
C GLY A 42 -20.72 6.84 -10.19
N VAL A 43 -21.53 6.83 -9.15
CA VAL A 43 -21.21 6.23 -7.85
C VAL A 43 -22.31 5.25 -7.45
N SER A 44 -21.92 4.18 -6.76
CA SER A 44 -22.85 3.18 -6.20
C SER A 44 -22.63 2.99 -4.72
N ASP A 45 -23.71 2.97 -3.94
CA ASP A 45 -23.70 2.67 -2.51
C ASP A 45 -25.07 2.15 -2.07
N VAL A 46 -25.07 1.23 -1.10
CA VAL A 46 -26.30 0.71 -0.49
C VAL A 46 -27.03 1.78 0.37
N SER A 47 -26.31 2.81 0.84
CA SER A 47 -26.89 3.98 1.47
C SER A 47 -27.31 4.98 0.42
N ILE A 48 -28.63 5.02 0.13
CA ILE A 48 -29.23 5.93 -0.86
C ILE A 48 -28.88 7.39 -0.56
N GLU A 49 -28.96 7.79 0.70
CA GLU A 49 -28.66 9.16 1.15
C GLU A 49 -27.22 9.56 0.79
N ARG A 50 -26.24 8.76 1.23
CA ARG A 50 -24.83 9.00 1.00
C ARG A 50 -24.45 8.96 -0.49
N GLY A 51 -25.03 8.00 -1.22
CA GLY A 51 -24.80 7.87 -2.65
C GLY A 51 -25.34 9.06 -3.43
N ARG A 52 -26.59 9.51 -3.18
CA ARG A 52 -27.20 10.68 -3.82
C ARG A 52 -26.48 11.98 -3.48
N ASP A 53 -26.07 12.16 -2.22
CA ASP A 53 -25.30 13.35 -1.82
C ASP A 53 -24.01 13.45 -2.60
N THR A 54 -23.22 12.36 -2.67
CA THR A 54 -21.98 12.31 -3.44
C THR A 54 -22.20 12.50 -4.93
N ALA A 55 -23.21 11.86 -5.50
CA ALA A 55 -23.55 12.00 -6.91
C ALA A 55 -23.94 13.45 -7.27
N SER A 56 -24.74 14.09 -6.43
CA SER A 56 -25.13 15.50 -6.58
C SER A 56 -23.92 16.43 -6.51
N LYS A 57 -23.03 16.21 -5.54
CA LYS A 57 -21.81 17.01 -5.35
C LYS A 57 -20.89 16.98 -6.56
N HIS A 58 -20.74 15.83 -7.19
CA HIS A 58 -19.87 15.65 -8.36
C HIS A 58 -20.61 15.71 -9.70
N ARG A 59 -21.96 15.90 -9.70
CA ARG A 59 -22.84 15.96 -10.88
C ARG A 59 -22.74 14.70 -11.74
N VAL A 60 -22.77 13.53 -11.09
CA VAL A 60 -22.69 12.21 -11.71
C VAL A 60 -23.91 11.36 -11.39
N LEU A 61 -24.02 10.18 -12.00
CA LEU A 61 -25.14 9.28 -11.74
C LEU A 61 -25.01 8.58 -10.39
N PHE A 62 -26.14 8.26 -9.78
CA PHE A 62 -26.20 7.40 -8.60
C PHE A 62 -26.90 6.09 -8.95
N PHE A 63 -26.30 4.99 -8.48
CA PHE A 63 -26.82 3.64 -8.61
C PHE A 63 -26.94 2.99 -7.24
N GLU A 64 -28.11 2.45 -6.91
CA GLU A 64 -28.33 1.66 -5.71
C GLU A 64 -27.68 0.27 -5.88
N ASP A 65 -27.83 -0.32 -7.07
CA ASP A 65 -27.16 -1.56 -7.49
C ASP A 65 -25.97 -1.23 -8.42
N TYR A 66 -24.76 -1.64 -8.04
CA TYR A 66 -23.56 -1.42 -8.85
C TYR A 66 -23.58 -2.18 -10.19
N HIS A 67 -24.39 -3.24 -10.33
CA HIS A 67 -24.54 -3.95 -11.59
C HIS A 67 -25.05 -3.03 -12.71
N ASP A 68 -25.88 -2.04 -12.38
CA ASP A 68 -26.39 -1.07 -13.35
C ASP A 68 -25.32 -0.05 -13.79
N LEU A 69 -24.28 0.14 -12.99
CA LEU A 69 -23.13 0.99 -13.32
C LEU A 69 -22.16 0.31 -14.29
N LEU A 70 -21.95 -1.03 -14.17
CA LEU A 70 -20.92 -1.76 -14.91
C LEU A 70 -21.00 -1.61 -16.44
N PRO A 71 -22.19 -1.58 -17.08
CA PRO A 71 -22.29 -1.40 -18.54
C PRO A 71 -21.80 -0.04 -19.04
N LEU A 72 -21.71 0.96 -18.17
CA LEU A 72 -21.44 2.37 -18.49
C LEU A 72 -19.96 2.74 -18.35
N VAL A 73 -19.16 1.90 -17.69
CA VAL A 73 -17.79 2.21 -17.29
C VAL A 73 -16.76 1.25 -17.91
N ASP A 74 -15.53 1.71 -18.03
CA ASP A 74 -14.37 0.92 -18.43
C ASP A 74 -13.62 0.39 -17.21
N ALA A 75 -13.66 1.13 -16.11
CA ALA A 75 -12.98 0.82 -14.87
C ALA A 75 -13.81 1.23 -13.64
N VAL A 76 -13.54 0.60 -12.50
CA VAL A 76 -14.15 0.94 -11.22
C VAL A 76 -13.10 1.02 -10.11
N CYS A 77 -13.36 1.93 -9.14
CA CYS A 77 -12.69 1.93 -7.85
C CYS A 77 -13.65 1.32 -6.81
N ILE A 78 -13.20 0.26 -6.14
CA ILE A 78 -13.98 -0.49 -5.15
C ILE A 78 -13.49 -0.10 -3.76
N ALA A 79 -14.34 0.56 -2.98
CA ALA A 79 -14.08 1.03 -1.61
C ALA A 79 -15.19 0.58 -0.64
N VAL A 80 -15.67 -0.63 -0.83
CA VAL A 80 -16.61 -1.31 0.06
C VAL A 80 -15.86 -1.94 1.25
N PRO A 81 -16.54 -2.44 2.31
CA PRO A 81 -15.87 -3.22 3.36
C PRO A 81 -15.13 -4.44 2.79
N THR A 82 -13.97 -4.77 3.35
CA THR A 82 -13.05 -5.82 2.86
C THR A 82 -13.74 -7.17 2.60
N ARG A 83 -14.69 -7.57 3.45
CA ARG A 83 -15.46 -8.81 3.29
C ARG A 83 -16.27 -8.91 1.98
N LEU A 84 -16.46 -7.77 1.29
CA LEU A 84 -17.18 -7.69 0.01
C LEU A 84 -16.24 -7.54 -1.19
N HIS A 85 -14.94 -7.39 -0.97
CA HIS A 85 -13.96 -7.17 -2.03
C HIS A 85 -13.97 -8.31 -3.04
N TYR A 86 -13.99 -9.54 -2.54
CA TYR A 86 -14.00 -10.74 -3.38
C TYR A 86 -15.20 -10.79 -4.32
N ASP A 87 -16.41 -10.65 -3.80
CA ASP A 87 -17.64 -10.78 -4.59
C ASP A 87 -17.77 -9.64 -5.60
N VAL A 88 -17.59 -8.41 -5.15
CA VAL A 88 -17.71 -7.21 -6.00
C VAL A 88 -16.60 -7.19 -7.04
N GLY A 89 -15.34 -7.42 -6.63
CA GLY A 89 -14.20 -7.45 -7.53
C GLY A 89 -14.31 -8.52 -8.61
N THR A 90 -14.68 -9.75 -8.22
CA THR A 90 -14.90 -10.86 -9.14
C THR A 90 -16.00 -10.54 -10.17
N THR A 91 -17.10 -9.95 -9.72
CA THR A 91 -18.22 -9.56 -10.59
C THR A 91 -17.78 -8.51 -11.61
N CYS A 92 -17.06 -7.47 -11.17
CA CYS A 92 -16.56 -6.43 -12.05
C CYS A 92 -15.58 -6.97 -13.11
N LEU A 93 -14.60 -7.79 -12.68
CA LEU A 93 -13.61 -8.40 -13.56
C LEU A 93 -14.26 -9.31 -14.61
N LYS A 94 -15.23 -10.15 -14.22
CA LYS A 94 -16.00 -11.01 -15.12
C LYS A 94 -16.89 -10.22 -16.08
N ALA A 95 -17.38 -9.05 -15.67
CA ALA A 95 -18.11 -8.13 -16.54
C ALA A 95 -17.20 -7.42 -17.57
N GLY A 96 -15.88 -7.64 -17.48
CA GLY A 96 -14.90 -7.03 -18.39
C GLY A 96 -14.50 -5.61 -18.00
N VAL A 97 -14.67 -5.23 -16.74
CA VAL A 97 -14.33 -3.92 -16.18
C VAL A 97 -12.99 -4.01 -15.45
N HIS A 98 -12.11 -3.03 -15.63
CA HIS A 98 -10.86 -2.91 -14.90
C HIS A 98 -11.11 -2.47 -13.46
N VAL A 99 -10.31 -2.94 -12.50
CA VAL A 99 -10.57 -2.77 -11.07
C VAL A 99 -9.38 -2.16 -10.35
N LEU A 100 -9.63 -1.09 -9.61
CA LEU A 100 -8.82 -0.68 -8.46
C LEU A 100 -9.62 -1.06 -7.21
N ILE A 101 -9.04 -1.84 -6.32
CA ILE A 101 -9.68 -2.28 -5.08
C ILE A 101 -8.89 -1.81 -3.86
N GLU A 102 -9.58 -1.33 -2.82
CA GLU A 102 -8.93 -0.89 -1.58
C GLU A 102 -8.22 -2.04 -0.85
N LYS A 103 -7.22 -1.68 -0.06
CA LYS A 103 -6.49 -2.63 0.79
C LYS A 103 -7.33 -3.06 2.02
N PRO A 104 -7.12 -4.29 2.50
CA PRO A 104 -6.44 -5.41 1.85
C PRO A 104 -7.23 -5.91 0.64
N ILE A 105 -6.54 -6.53 -0.33
CA ILE A 105 -7.15 -7.00 -1.60
C ILE A 105 -8.40 -7.87 -1.38
N ALA A 106 -8.39 -8.71 -0.34
CA ALA A 106 -9.50 -9.59 0.07
C ALA A 106 -9.41 -9.91 1.58
N ALA A 107 -10.40 -10.60 2.11
CA ALA A 107 -10.44 -11.02 3.50
C ALA A 107 -9.55 -12.26 3.75
N THR A 108 -9.41 -13.15 2.75
CA THR A 108 -8.56 -14.35 2.84
C THR A 108 -7.58 -14.44 1.68
N ILE A 109 -6.56 -15.29 1.84
CA ILE A 109 -5.55 -15.55 0.82
C ILE A 109 -6.20 -16.20 -0.41
N GLU A 110 -7.09 -17.16 -0.20
CA GLU A 110 -7.80 -17.89 -1.26
C GLU A 110 -8.67 -16.96 -2.11
N GLU A 111 -9.37 -16.02 -1.47
CA GLU A 111 -10.13 -14.99 -2.18
C GLU A 111 -9.23 -14.09 -3.02
N ALA A 112 -8.07 -13.69 -2.46
CA ALA A 112 -7.10 -12.86 -3.17
C ALA A 112 -6.51 -13.60 -4.38
N GLU A 113 -6.12 -14.87 -4.24
CA GLU A 113 -5.65 -15.72 -5.34
C GLU A 113 -6.68 -15.83 -6.45
N PHE A 114 -7.95 -16.00 -6.08
CA PHE A 114 -9.04 -16.09 -7.07
C PHE A 114 -9.26 -14.76 -7.81
N LEU A 115 -9.16 -13.62 -7.11
CA LEU A 115 -9.25 -12.30 -7.73
C LEU A 115 -8.12 -12.08 -8.74
N VAL A 116 -6.88 -12.40 -8.36
CA VAL A 116 -5.70 -12.29 -9.23
C VAL A 116 -5.87 -13.16 -10.48
N LYS A 117 -6.26 -14.41 -10.28
CA LYS A 117 -6.53 -15.34 -11.39
C LYS A 117 -7.66 -14.83 -12.29
N THR A 118 -8.76 -14.34 -11.72
CA THR A 118 -9.89 -13.81 -12.48
C THR A 118 -9.49 -12.60 -13.32
N ALA A 119 -8.67 -11.70 -12.80
CA ALA A 119 -8.15 -10.54 -13.54
C ALA A 119 -7.32 -11.00 -14.76
N SER A 120 -6.43 -11.97 -14.55
CA SER A 120 -5.61 -12.56 -15.60
C SER A 120 -6.46 -13.27 -16.66
N ASP A 121 -7.39 -14.15 -16.27
CA ASP A 121 -8.25 -14.92 -17.16
C ASP A 121 -9.12 -14.01 -18.06
N HIS A 122 -9.49 -12.82 -17.57
CA HIS A 122 -10.32 -11.85 -18.29
C HIS A 122 -9.50 -10.72 -18.93
N ASN A 123 -8.17 -10.75 -18.84
CA ASN A 123 -7.27 -9.70 -19.32
C ASN A 123 -7.70 -8.30 -18.82
N ARG A 124 -7.95 -8.19 -17.52
CA ARG A 124 -8.32 -6.93 -16.84
C ARG A 124 -7.23 -6.49 -15.89
N ILE A 125 -7.03 -5.19 -15.81
CA ILE A 125 -6.14 -4.59 -14.82
C ILE A 125 -6.78 -4.77 -13.45
N LEU A 126 -5.99 -5.26 -12.50
CA LEU A 126 -6.31 -5.30 -11.07
C LEU A 126 -5.20 -4.56 -10.32
N GLN A 127 -5.51 -3.35 -9.85
CA GLN A 127 -4.66 -2.55 -8.98
C GLN A 127 -5.20 -2.60 -7.55
N VAL A 128 -4.32 -2.59 -6.56
CA VAL A 128 -4.71 -2.56 -5.15
C VAL A 128 -4.30 -1.25 -4.50
N GLY A 129 -5.16 -0.69 -3.66
CA GLY A 129 -5.05 0.62 -3.03
C GLY A 129 -3.98 0.72 -1.94
N HIS A 130 -2.73 0.32 -2.24
CA HIS A 130 -1.58 0.57 -1.37
C HIS A 130 -1.06 1.99 -1.60
N ILE A 131 -1.85 2.97 -1.19
CA ILE A 131 -1.65 4.41 -1.42
C ILE A 131 -0.26 4.92 -1.02
N GLU A 132 0.39 4.32 -0.01
CA GLU A 132 1.72 4.74 0.45
C GLU A 132 2.82 4.50 -0.61
N ARG A 133 2.60 3.63 -1.60
CA ARG A 133 3.47 3.46 -2.77
C ARG A 133 3.52 4.72 -3.66
N PHE A 134 2.48 5.53 -3.59
CA PHE A 134 2.34 6.78 -4.33
C PHE A 134 2.67 8.01 -3.47
N ASN A 135 3.05 7.79 -2.21
CA ASN A 135 3.51 8.86 -1.33
C ASN A 135 4.84 9.44 -1.86
N PRO A 136 4.95 10.78 -2.02
CA PRO A 136 6.17 11.40 -2.54
C PRO A 136 7.43 11.05 -1.75
N ALA A 137 7.31 10.92 -0.41
CA ALA A 137 8.45 10.52 0.41
C ALA A 137 8.89 9.08 0.08
N PHE A 138 7.96 8.14 -0.15
CA PHE A 138 8.31 6.79 -0.59
C PHE A 138 8.97 6.78 -1.97
N GLN A 139 8.42 7.54 -2.92
CA GLN A 139 8.95 7.59 -4.28
C GLN A 139 10.41 8.08 -4.31
N GLU A 140 10.74 9.09 -3.52
CA GLU A 140 12.11 9.58 -3.41
C GLU A 140 12.99 8.63 -2.58
N LEU A 141 12.48 8.06 -1.48
CA LEU A 141 13.18 7.04 -0.68
C LEU A 141 13.61 5.86 -1.56
N SER A 142 12.69 5.34 -2.38
CA SER A 142 12.98 4.23 -3.29
C SER A 142 14.10 4.57 -4.28
N LYS A 143 14.13 5.80 -4.82
CA LYS A 143 15.21 6.27 -5.72
C LYS A 143 16.55 6.33 -5.00
N VAL A 144 16.58 6.88 -3.77
CA VAL A 144 17.80 6.95 -2.95
C VAL A 144 18.34 5.55 -2.68
N LEU A 145 17.47 4.63 -2.23
CA LEU A 145 17.89 3.30 -1.81
C LEU A 145 18.30 2.36 -2.97
N LYS A 146 17.90 2.64 -4.22
CA LYS A 146 18.38 1.89 -5.40
C LYS A 146 19.89 1.91 -5.57
N HIS A 147 20.58 2.89 -5.04
CA HIS A 147 22.03 3.07 -5.15
C HIS A 147 22.77 2.76 -3.84
N GLU A 148 22.06 2.24 -2.83
CA GLU A 148 22.61 1.93 -1.52
C GLU A 148 22.56 0.43 -1.26
N THR A 149 23.49 -0.08 -0.45
CA THR A 149 23.42 -1.44 0.08
C THR A 149 22.70 -1.39 1.42
N ILE A 150 21.46 -1.84 1.45
CA ILE A 150 20.62 -1.87 2.64
C ILE A 150 21.11 -2.98 3.57
N LEU A 151 21.28 -2.67 4.85
CA LEU A 151 21.61 -3.61 5.92
C LEU A 151 20.39 -3.92 6.79
N ALA A 152 19.64 -2.89 7.15
CA ALA A 152 18.41 -3.04 7.93
C ALA A 152 17.40 -1.93 7.60
N ILE A 153 16.12 -2.21 7.84
CA ILE A 153 15.02 -1.24 7.71
C ILE A 153 14.18 -1.27 8.99
N GLU A 154 13.87 -0.10 9.52
CA GLU A 154 12.92 0.08 10.60
C GLU A 154 11.69 0.84 10.07
N ALA A 155 10.50 0.36 10.38
CA ALA A 155 9.24 1.02 10.01
C ALA A 155 8.35 1.20 11.24
N ASP A 156 7.96 2.43 11.51
CA ASP A 156 7.08 2.79 12.62
C ASP A 156 5.80 3.43 12.09
N ARG A 157 4.66 2.79 12.39
CA ARG A 157 3.34 3.32 12.03
C ARG A 157 2.42 3.32 13.24
N MET A 158 2.24 4.51 13.81
CA MET A 158 1.51 4.69 15.05
C MET A 158 0.37 5.69 14.88
N SER A 159 -0.76 5.39 15.51
CA SER A 159 -1.95 6.25 15.53
C SER A 159 -2.51 6.33 16.95
N PRO A 160 -3.09 7.47 17.34
CA PRO A 160 -3.91 7.54 18.53
C PRO A 160 -5.12 6.61 18.42
N TYR A 161 -5.61 6.17 19.57
CA TYR A 161 -6.82 5.38 19.67
C TYR A 161 -8.01 6.05 18.99
N SER A 162 -8.77 5.27 18.24
CA SER A 162 -10.02 5.71 17.59
C SER A 162 -11.04 4.58 17.67
N GLN A 163 -12.22 4.87 18.18
CA GLN A 163 -13.32 3.90 18.27
C GLN A 163 -13.72 3.29 16.90
N ARG A 164 -13.44 4.00 15.81
CA ARG A 164 -13.75 3.53 14.44
C ARG A 164 -12.85 2.41 13.93
N ALA A 165 -11.74 2.14 14.61
CA ALA A 165 -10.70 1.21 14.15
C ALA A 165 -10.66 -0.08 14.96
N ASN A 166 -11.73 -0.45 15.68
CA ASN A 166 -11.77 -1.60 16.59
C ASN A 166 -12.22 -2.90 15.92
N ASP A 167 -12.56 -2.87 14.64
CA ASP A 167 -13.12 -4.01 13.90
C ASP A 167 -12.07 -4.82 13.12
N VAL A 168 -10.79 -4.43 13.20
CA VAL A 168 -9.70 -5.09 12.48
C VAL A 168 -8.37 -4.94 13.23
N SER A 169 -7.50 -5.95 13.13
CA SER A 169 -6.16 -5.92 13.72
C SER A 169 -5.30 -4.78 13.16
N VAL A 170 -4.38 -4.27 14.00
CA VAL A 170 -3.39 -3.25 13.62
C VAL A 170 -2.51 -3.72 12.45
N VAL A 171 -2.33 -5.03 12.27
CA VAL A 171 -1.55 -5.59 11.16
C VAL A 171 -2.22 -5.30 9.83
N PHE A 172 -3.53 -5.58 9.69
CA PHE A 172 -4.26 -5.38 8.43
C PHE A 172 -4.71 -3.93 8.22
N ASP A 173 -4.79 -3.12 9.28
CA ASP A 173 -5.15 -1.72 9.16
C ASP A 173 -3.95 -0.82 8.88
N LEU A 174 -2.89 -0.94 9.69
CA LEU A 174 -1.73 -0.05 9.67
C LEU A 174 -0.47 -0.72 9.11
N MET A 175 -0.05 -1.87 9.67
CA MET A 175 1.23 -2.49 9.33
C MET A 175 1.29 -2.95 7.88
N ILE A 176 0.17 -3.30 7.28
CA ILE A 176 0.08 -3.77 5.88
C ILE A 176 0.68 -2.76 4.88
N HIS A 177 0.61 -1.47 5.16
CA HIS A 177 1.25 -0.44 4.33
C HIS A 177 2.79 -0.52 4.38
N ASP A 178 3.34 -0.77 5.56
CA ASP A 178 4.80 -0.86 5.74
C ASP A 178 5.32 -2.21 5.27
N ILE A 179 4.51 -3.28 5.39
CA ILE A 179 4.80 -4.59 4.80
C ILE A 179 4.97 -4.45 3.27
N ASP A 180 4.03 -3.80 2.61
CA ASP A 180 4.07 -3.57 1.16
C ASP A 180 5.33 -2.79 0.74
N ILE A 181 5.64 -1.71 1.47
CA ILE A 181 6.83 -0.89 1.24
C ILE A 181 8.12 -1.71 1.41
N ILE A 182 8.22 -2.51 2.48
CA ILE A 182 9.44 -3.29 2.76
C ILE A 182 9.64 -4.39 1.71
N LEU A 183 8.58 -5.06 1.28
CA LEU A 183 8.67 -6.07 0.21
C LEU A 183 9.18 -5.46 -1.09
N GLU A 184 8.80 -4.23 -1.41
CA GLU A 184 9.32 -3.52 -2.57
C GLU A 184 10.77 -3.10 -2.42
N LEU A 185 11.16 -2.53 -1.27
CA LEU A 185 12.51 -2.00 -1.08
C LEU A 185 13.57 -3.10 -0.97
N VAL A 186 13.24 -4.24 -0.36
CA VAL A 186 14.22 -5.31 -0.10
C VAL A 186 14.30 -6.29 -1.26
N ALA A 187 13.18 -6.59 -1.92
CA ALA A 187 13.09 -7.46 -3.10
C ALA A 187 13.89 -8.78 -2.98
N SER A 188 13.81 -9.44 -1.82
CA SER A 188 14.54 -10.69 -1.51
C SER A 188 13.61 -11.68 -0.80
N PRO A 189 13.85 -13.01 -0.95
CA PRO A 189 13.08 -14.03 -0.24
C PRO A 189 13.12 -13.86 1.28
N ILE A 190 11.96 -14.09 1.93
CA ILE A 190 11.85 -14.08 3.38
C ILE A 190 12.30 -15.43 3.92
N VAL A 191 13.18 -15.42 4.92
CA VAL A 191 13.70 -16.65 5.55
C VAL A 191 13.24 -16.83 6.99
N ARG A 192 12.80 -15.74 7.64
CA ARG A 192 12.37 -15.78 9.04
C ARG A 192 11.39 -14.66 9.34
N VAL A 193 10.34 -14.97 10.11
CA VAL A 193 9.41 -14.00 10.68
C VAL A 193 9.24 -14.29 12.17
N SER A 194 9.29 -13.25 12.97
CA SER A 194 9.03 -13.29 14.42
C SER A 194 8.18 -12.06 14.77
N ALA A 195 7.13 -12.24 15.53
CA ALA A 195 6.25 -11.15 15.88
C ALA A 195 5.73 -11.30 17.32
N HIS A 196 5.48 -10.17 17.97
CA HIS A 196 4.84 -10.06 19.27
C HIS A 196 3.74 -9.02 19.19
N GLY A 197 2.57 -9.37 19.71
CA GLY A 197 1.42 -8.48 19.71
C GLY A 197 0.72 -8.43 21.06
N ASN A 198 -0.02 -7.36 21.29
CA ASN A 198 -0.82 -7.19 22.48
C ASN A 198 -2.15 -6.52 22.14
N ARG A 199 -3.17 -6.82 22.95
CA ARG A 199 -4.46 -6.13 23.03
C ARG A 199 -4.39 -5.20 24.23
N VAL A 200 -3.99 -3.95 23.98
CA VAL A 200 -3.79 -2.95 25.03
C VAL A 200 -5.11 -2.30 25.42
N SER A 201 -6.01 -2.08 24.45
CA SER A 201 -7.34 -1.55 24.69
C SER A 201 -8.24 -2.66 25.23
N PRO A 202 -8.88 -2.48 26.41
CA PRO A 202 -9.84 -3.46 26.97
C PRO A 202 -11.05 -3.73 26.06
N GLU A 203 -11.35 -2.80 25.15
CA GLU A 203 -12.51 -2.88 24.25
C GLU A 203 -12.16 -3.54 22.90
N SER A 204 -10.89 -3.85 22.64
CA SER A 204 -10.45 -4.45 21.39
C SER A 204 -10.45 -5.98 21.45
N GLU A 205 -11.10 -6.60 20.49
CA GLU A 205 -11.00 -8.06 20.26
C GLU A 205 -9.77 -8.42 19.41
N TYR A 206 -9.13 -7.43 18.79
CA TYR A 206 -8.01 -7.56 17.85
C TYR A 206 -6.71 -7.03 18.45
N LEU A 207 -5.56 -7.43 17.86
CA LEU A 207 -4.27 -6.86 18.22
C LEU A 207 -4.25 -5.36 17.85
N ASP A 208 -3.84 -4.52 18.80
CA ASP A 208 -3.76 -3.06 18.64
C ASP A 208 -2.34 -2.50 18.80
N TYR A 209 -1.39 -3.37 19.17
CA TYR A 209 0.04 -3.13 19.17
C TYR A 209 0.77 -4.38 18.68
N VAL A 210 1.59 -4.26 17.63
CA VAL A 210 2.38 -5.37 17.09
C VAL A 210 3.77 -4.88 16.72
N THR A 211 4.80 -5.66 17.09
CA THR A 211 6.15 -5.54 16.57
C THR A 211 6.55 -6.84 15.88
N ALA A 212 7.05 -6.73 14.65
CA ALA A 212 7.51 -7.85 13.86
C ALA A 212 8.94 -7.65 13.39
N THR A 213 9.71 -8.74 13.30
CA THR A 213 11.04 -8.77 12.70
C THR A 213 11.05 -9.78 11.56
N ILE A 214 11.53 -9.36 10.40
CA ILE A 214 11.60 -10.14 9.16
C ILE A 214 13.07 -10.25 8.76
N GLY A 215 13.56 -11.46 8.56
CA GLY A 215 14.88 -11.73 7.99
C GLY A 215 14.74 -12.14 6.53
N PHE A 216 15.59 -11.58 5.67
CA PHE A 216 15.64 -11.86 4.24
C PHE A 216 16.86 -12.68 3.86
N GLU A 217 16.79 -13.42 2.73
CA GLU A 217 17.87 -14.29 2.24
C GLU A 217 19.15 -13.51 1.93
N ASN A 218 19.03 -12.26 1.45
CA ASN A 218 20.16 -11.36 1.20
C ASN A 218 20.79 -10.77 2.48
N GLY A 219 20.33 -11.20 3.67
CA GLY A 219 20.86 -10.77 4.97
C GLY A 219 20.23 -9.50 5.53
N VAL A 220 19.35 -8.81 4.78
CA VAL A 220 18.62 -7.63 5.28
C VAL A 220 17.68 -8.05 6.41
N ILE A 221 17.59 -7.20 7.44
CA ILE A 221 16.64 -7.35 8.55
C ILE A 221 15.67 -6.17 8.51
N ALA A 222 14.37 -6.46 8.55
CA ALA A 222 13.35 -5.43 8.71
C ALA A 222 12.63 -5.57 10.06
N THR A 223 12.44 -4.45 10.76
CA THR A 223 11.64 -4.37 11.98
C THR A 223 10.48 -3.42 11.77
N LEU A 224 9.26 -3.90 12.00
CA LEU A 224 8.03 -3.13 11.86
C LEU A 224 7.36 -3.00 13.22
N THR A 225 6.96 -1.78 13.58
CA THR A 225 6.14 -1.54 14.78
C THR A 225 4.90 -0.74 14.40
N SER A 226 3.73 -1.31 14.68
CA SER A 226 2.45 -0.64 14.44
C SER A 226 1.58 -0.62 15.68
N SER A 227 0.92 0.52 15.92
CA SER A 227 0.06 0.70 17.07
C SER A 227 -1.12 1.62 16.80
N LYS A 228 -2.29 1.25 17.34
CA LYS A 228 -3.51 2.07 17.36
C LYS A 228 -3.77 2.75 18.72
N VAL A 229 -2.85 2.61 19.68
CA VAL A 229 -3.04 3.04 21.08
C VAL A 229 -1.95 3.99 21.56
N THR A 230 -1.30 4.70 20.66
CA THR A 230 -0.29 5.71 20.98
C THR A 230 -0.90 7.10 21.14
N HIS A 231 -0.18 8.01 21.79
CA HIS A 231 -0.63 9.41 21.95
C HIS A 231 -0.25 10.33 20.77
N ARG A 232 0.58 9.83 19.84
CA ARG A 232 1.10 10.62 18.71
C ARG A 232 1.09 9.80 17.42
N LYS A 233 0.70 10.42 16.32
CA LYS A 233 0.89 9.83 14.98
C LYS A 233 2.38 9.78 14.64
N LYS A 234 2.82 8.64 14.09
CA LYS A 234 4.15 8.43 13.53
C LYS A 234 4.04 7.58 12.28
N ARG A 235 4.72 7.99 11.20
CA ARG A 235 4.85 7.21 9.96
C ARG A 235 6.26 7.44 9.46
N LYS A 236 7.18 6.61 9.93
CA LYS A 236 8.61 6.74 9.62
C LYS A 236 9.18 5.44 9.12
N ILE A 237 10.08 5.56 8.14
CA ILE A 237 10.95 4.48 7.70
C ILE A 237 12.39 4.96 7.84
N THR A 238 13.21 4.15 8.50
CA THR A 238 14.65 4.36 8.65
C THR A 238 15.38 3.21 7.95
N ALA A 239 16.19 3.52 6.96
CA ALA A 239 17.03 2.57 6.26
C ALA A 239 18.49 2.74 6.69
N HIS A 240 19.05 1.69 7.27
CA HIS A 240 20.48 1.58 7.60
C HIS A 240 21.21 0.98 6.40
N CYS A 241 22.07 1.76 5.77
CA CYS A 241 22.86 1.36 4.62
C CYS A 241 24.34 1.31 4.98
N THR A 242 25.16 0.72 4.11
CA THR A 242 26.61 0.60 4.35
C THR A 242 27.28 1.96 4.56
N ASN A 243 26.85 3.00 3.81
CA ASN A 243 27.52 4.31 3.80
C ASN A 243 26.59 5.46 4.24
N SER A 244 25.36 5.17 4.62
CA SER A 244 24.37 6.18 4.99
C SER A 244 23.32 5.64 5.95
N LEU A 245 22.69 6.54 6.68
CA LEU A 245 21.40 6.35 7.35
C LEU A 245 20.40 7.24 6.66
N THR A 246 19.29 6.67 6.18
CA THR A 246 18.22 7.44 5.54
C THR A 246 16.96 7.38 6.40
N GLU A 247 16.48 8.52 6.85
CA GLU A 247 15.20 8.66 7.55
C GLU A 247 14.15 9.28 6.63
N SER A 248 12.99 8.67 6.54
CA SER A 248 11.84 9.19 5.79
C SER A 248 10.64 9.37 6.72
N ASP A 249 10.10 10.58 6.79
CA ASP A 249 8.87 10.91 7.52
C ASP A 249 7.73 11.12 6.51
N PHE A 250 6.81 10.18 6.44
CA PHE A 250 5.69 10.17 5.49
C PHE A 250 4.56 11.14 5.88
N LEU A 251 4.54 11.63 7.12
CA LEU A 251 3.58 12.65 7.55
C LEU A 251 4.00 14.04 7.10
N ASN A 252 5.31 14.29 7.13
CA ASN A 252 5.88 15.60 6.82
C ASN A 252 6.48 15.67 5.41
N ASN A 253 6.44 14.56 4.64
CA ASN A 253 7.08 14.43 3.33
C ASN A 253 8.57 14.84 3.38
N GLU A 254 9.29 14.37 4.38
CA GLU A 254 10.69 14.72 4.59
C GLU A 254 11.59 13.48 4.51
N ILE A 255 12.74 13.63 3.82
CA ILE A 255 13.77 12.60 3.78
C ILE A 255 15.10 13.29 4.15
N LEU A 256 15.77 12.69 5.13
CA LEU A 256 17.10 13.09 5.59
C LEU A 256 18.08 11.93 5.38
N ILE A 257 19.21 12.22 4.75
CA ILE A 257 20.29 11.25 4.54
C ILE A 257 21.48 11.71 5.36
N TYR A 258 21.85 10.89 6.31
CA TYR A 258 23.03 11.11 7.17
C TYR A 258 24.22 10.36 6.57
N ARG A 259 25.25 11.09 6.16
CA ARG A 259 26.50 10.52 5.65
C ARG A 259 27.64 10.88 6.56
N GLN A 260 28.52 9.90 6.80
CA GLN A 260 29.74 10.13 7.52
C GLN A 260 30.88 10.36 6.53
N THR A 261 31.67 11.38 6.80
CA THR A 261 32.95 11.58 6.13
C THR A 261 34.05 10.78 6.85
N THR A 262 35.23 10.71 6.27
CA THR A 262 36.39 10.01 6.84
C THR A 262 36.69 10.47 8.27
N ALA A 263 36.74 9.53 9.20
CA ALA A 263 37.20 9.79 10.57
C ALA A 263 38.72 10.02 10.57
N ASN A 264 39.18 11.15 11.03
CA ASN A 264 40.60 11.50 11.13
C ASN A 264 41.01 11.60 12.59
N TRP A 265 42.13 10.97 12.92
CA TRP A 265 42.84 11.19 14.18
C TRP A 265 43.78 12.36 13.94
N THR A 266 43.58 13.47 14.62
CA THR A 266 44.51 14.62 14.63
C THR A 266 45.19 14.72 15.98
N THR A 267 46.49 15.02 15.96
CA THR A 267 47.22 15.32 17.18
C THR A 267 47.34 16.84 17.29
N ASP A 268 46.71 17.41 18.29
CA ASP A 268 46.83 18.82 18.56
C ASP A 268 47.30 19.01 20.00
N TYR A 269 48.39 19.80 20.22
CA TYR A 269 49.06 20.03 21.50
C TYR A 269 49.34 18.75 22.31
N GLY A 270 49.68 17.63 21.65
CA GLY A 270 49.99 16.34 22.30
C GLY A 270 48.78 15.53 22.77
N GLN A 271 47.57 15.97 22.45
CA GLN A 271 46.34 15.20 22.65
C GLN A 271 45.88 14.59 21.34
N VAL A 272 45.49 13.32 21.36
CA VAL A 272 44.86 12.65 20.21
C VAL A 272 43.37 13.01 20.19
N LEU A 273 42.97 13.79 19.19
CA LEU A 273 41.58 14.16 18.98
C LEU A 273 40.98 13.31 17.88
N TYR A 274 39.89 12.64 18.20
CA TYR A 274 39.05 11.99 17.22
C TYR A 274 38.08 12.99 16.63
N ARG A 275 38.17 13.23 15.32
CA ARG A 275 37.23 14.07 14.60
C ARG A 275 36.50 13.23 13.53
N GLN A 276 35.21 13.21 13.63
CA GLN A 276 34.33 12.64 12.65
C GLN A 276 33.41 13.73 12.12
N ASP A 277 33.56 14.07 10.86
CA ASP A 277 32.68 15.02 10.20
C ASP A 277 31.52 14.23 9.55
N GLY A 278 30.31 14.72 9.68
CA GLY A 278 29.13 14.19 9.03
C GLY A 278 28.33 15.33 8.40
N PHE A 279 27.55 15.02 7.40
CA PHE A 279 26.63 15.98 6.82
C PHE A 279 25.26 15.34 6.63
N ILE A 280 24.23 16.17 6.62
CA ILE A 280 22.84 15.78 6.44
C ILE A 280 22.37 16.35 5.10
N GLU A 281 21.96 15.48 4.20
CA GLU A 281 21.30 15.86 2.96
C GLU A 281 19.80 15.85 3.19
N LYS A 282 19.10 16.92 2.84
CA LYS A 282 17.64 16.95 2.78
C LYS A 282 17.20 16.76 1.35
N VAL A 283 16.44 15.68 1.11
CA VAL A 283 15.89 15.39 -0.22
C VAL A 283 14.61 16.18 -0.42
N HIS A 284 14.49 16.82 -1.58
CA HIS A 284 13.26 17.50 -1.97
C HIS A 284 12.20 16.49 -2.40
N THR A 285 11.02 16.57 -1.81
CA THR A 285 9.85 15.75 -2.17
C THR A 285 8.79 16.60 -2.86
N SER A 286 8.03 16.02 -3.79
CA SER A 286 6.90 16.72 -4.41
C SER A 286 5.73 16.87 -3.44
N ASN A 287 4.80 17.79 -3.74
CA ASN A 287 3.58 18.01 -2.97
C ASN A 287 2.35 17.36 -3.62
N ILE A 288 2.55 16.33 -4.45
CA ILE A 288 1.43 15.61 -5.10
C ILE A 288 0.67 14.83 -4.03
N GLU A 289 -0.66 14.93 -4.07
CA GLU A 289 -1.52 14.11 -3.20
C GLU A 289 -1.36 12.63 -3.58
N PRO A 290 -1.02 11.72 -2.63
CA PRO A 290 -0.81 10.29 -2.94
C PRO A 290 -1.99 9.65 -3.64
N LEU A 291 -3.22 9.94 -3.22
CA LEU A 291 -4.43 9.41 -3.85
C LEU A 291 -4.60 9.88 -5.30
N HIS A 292 -4.21 11.13 -5.58
CA HIS A 292 -4.21 11.64 -6.96
C HIS A 292 -3.25 10.85 -7.84
N ALA A 293 -2.01 10.65 -7.37
CA ALA A 293 -1.00 9.89 -8.11
C ALA A 293 -1.41 8.42 -8.31
N GLU A 294 -2.04 7.80 -7.30
CA GLU A 294 -2.54 6.42 -7.39
C GLU A 294 -3.64 6.26 -8.45
N LEU A 295 -4.64 7.14 -8.43
CA LEU A 295 -5.77 7.08 -9.36
C LEU A 295 -5.34 7.46 -10.79
N GLU A 296 -4.47 8.44 -10.93
CA GLU A 296 -3.86 8.80 -12.22
C GLU A 296 -3.06 7.62 -12.80
N HIS A 297 -2.26 6.94 -11.96
CA HIS A 297 -1.53 5.74 -12.35
C HIS A 297 -2.47 4.63 -12.82
N PHE A 298 -3.55 4.36 -12.07
CA PHE A 298 -4.55 3.37 -12.46
C PHE A 298 -5.19 3.68 -13.81
N VAL A 299 -5.65 4.93 -14.00
CA VAL A 299 -6.24 5.39 -15.26
C VAL A 299 -5.27 5.23 -16.44
N ASN A 300 -3.99 5.58 -16.23
CA ASN A 300 -2.94 5.41 -17.22
C ASN A 300 -2.69 3.93 -17.55
N CYS A 301 -2.64 3.04 -16.55
CA CYS A 301 -2.50 1.61 -16.77
C CYS A 301 -3.66 1.04 -17.60
N VAL A 302 -4.89 1.49 -17.34
CA VAL A 302 -6.07 1.08 -18.11
C VAL A 302 -5.99 1.58 -19.55
N ARG A 303 -5.63 2.86 -19.75
CA ARG A 303 -5.51 3.48 -21.07
C ARG A 303 -4.42 2.80 -21.91
N ASP A 304 -3.25 2.61 -21.33
CA ASP A 304 -2.06 2.15 -22.05
C ASP A 304 -1.90 0.62 -21.99
N THR A 305 -2.85 -0.08 -21.37
CA THR A 305 -2.84 -1.54 -21.17
C THR A 305 -1.55 -2.04 -20.51
N GLN A 306 -1.07 -1.28 -19.51
CA GLN A 306 0.14 -1.61 -18.76
C GLN A 306 -0.20 -2.22 -17.40
N GLN A 307 0.69 -3.08 -16.89
CA GLN A 307 0.53 -3.62 -15.55
C GLN A 307 0.76 -2.54 -14.50
N PRO A 308 -0.09 -2.47 -13.46
CA PRO A 308 0.09 -1.50 -12.39
C PRO A 308 1.30 -1.86 -11.51
N SER A 309 1.99 -0.84 -11.00
CA SER A 309 3.10 -1.02 -10.05
C SER A 309 2.68 -1.70 -8.74
N VAL A 310 1.40 -1.63 -8.40
CA VAL A 310 0.79 -2.32 -7.24
C VAL A 310 -0.33 -3.23 -7.75
N GLY A 311 0.05 -4.29 -8.44
CA GLY A 311 -0.88 -5.28 -8.97
C GLY A 311 -1.36 -6.29 -7.93
N GLY A 312 -2.29 -7.16 -8.36
CA GLY A 312 -2.86 -8.19 -7.49
C GLY A 312 -1.82 -9.14 -6.90
N ASP A 313 -0.79 -9.53 -7.68
CA ASP A 313 0.28 -10.43 -7.21
C ASP A 313 1.11 -9.80 -6.08
N GLN A 314 1.43 -8.51 -6.17
CA GLN A 314 2.10 -7.77 -5.11
C GLN A 314 1.25 -7.74 -3.85
N ALA A 315 -0.01 -7.36 -3.98
CA ALA A 315 -0.95 -7.28 -2.87
C ALA A 315 -1.20 -8.65 -2.20
N LEU A 316 -1.22 -9.73 -2.99
CA LEU A 316 -1.32 -11.09 -2.46
C LEU A 316 -0.11 -11.45 -1.59
N LYS A 317 1.11 -11.09 -2.00
CA LYS A 317 2.32 -11.27 -1.18
C LYS A 317 2.24 -10.49 0.12
N THR A 318 1.79 -9.24 0.03
CA THR A 318 1.59 -8.37 1.19
C THR A 318 0.57 -8.96 2.16
N LEU A 319 -0.56 -9.49 1.64
CA LEU A 319 -1.59 -10.14 2.45
C LEU A 319 -1.08 -11.42 3.13
N ARG A 320 -0.32 -12.26 2.41
CA ARG A 320 0.28 -13.48 2.97
C ARG A 320 1.23 -13.16 4.12
N LEU A 321 2.11 -12.17 3.95
CA LEU A 321 3.04 -11.77 5.00
C LEU A 321 2.30 -11.13 6.19
N ALA A 322 1.28 -10.32 5.95
CA ALA A 322 0.44 -9.76 7.01
C ALA A 322 -0.26 -10.86 7.81
N SER A 323 -0.83 -11.86 7.14
CA SER A 323 -1.47 -13.00 7.80
C SER A 323 -0.48 -13.82 8.63
N LEU A 324 0.74 -14.03 8.11
CA LEU A 324 1.80 -14.73 8.84
C LEU A 324 2.26 -13.95 10.07
N ILE A 325 2.43 -12.63 9.96
CA ILE A 325 2.77 -11.77 11.11
C ILE A 325 1.68 -11.81 12.17
N GLU A 326 0.41 -11.71 11.76
CA GLU A 326 -0.74 -11.80 12.69
C GLU A 326 -0.74 -13.14 13.44
N GLN A 327 -0.61 -14.24 12.71
CA GLN A 327 -0.57 -15.58 13.30
C GLN A 327 0.63 -15.72 14.25
N THR A 328 1.84 -15.32 13.81
CA THR A 328 3.06 -15.37 14.62
C THR A 328 2.92 -14.55 15.91
N ALA A 329 2.25 -13.38 15.83
CA ALA A 329 2.02 -12.52 16.99
C ALA A 329 1.02 -13.11 17.98
N LEU A 330 0.05 -13.91 17.51
CA LEU A 330 -0.93 -14.60 18.35
C LEU A 330 -0.37 -15.87 18.99
N ASP A 331 0.39 -16.67 18.22
CA ASP A 331 0.88 -18.00 18.65
C ASP A 331 2.22 -17.92 19.37
N GLY A 332 2.96 -16.81 19.23
CA GLY A 332 4.30 -16.62 19.79
C GLY A 332 5.37 -17.52 19.15
N GLN A 333 5.07 -18.18 18.03
CA GLN A 333 6.00 -19.05 17.33
C GLN A 333 6.82 -18.27 16.30
N VAL A 334 8.13 -18.59 16.21
CA VAL A 334 8.99 -18.04 15.18
C VAL A 334 8.86 -18.89 13.92
N TRP A 335 8.45 -18.25 12.83
CA TRP A 335 8.37 -18.93 11.55
C TRP A 335 9.73 -18.92 10.81
N ARG A 336 10.08 -20.01 10.09
CA ARG A 336 11.26 -20.14 9.26
C ARG A 336 10.89 -20.74 7.90
N SER A 337 11.65 -20.42 6.87
CA SER A 337 11.40 -20.86 5.48
C SER A 337 11.42 -22.39 5.28
N CYS A 338 12.02 -23.15 6.21
CA CYS A 338 11.94 -24.61 6.20
C CYS A 338 10.58 -25.17 6.65
N ASP A 339 9.73 -24.34 7.27
CA ASP A 339 8.47 -24.78 7.89
C ASP A 339 7.29 -24.65 6.90
N LEU A 340 7.39 -23.80 5.87
CA LEU A 340 6.36 -23.60 4.83
C LEU A 340 6.99 -22.97 3.57
N ASP A 341 6.39 -23.24 2.42
CA ASP A 341 6.87 -22.77 1.10
C ASP A 341 6.59 -21.26 0.87
N LEU A 342 7.26 -20.40 1.68
CA LEU A 342 7.23 -18.94 1.45
C LEU A 342 8.14 -18.47 0.29
N ARG A 343 8.80 -19.40 -0.41
CA ARG A 343 9.56 -19.05 -1.64
C ARG A 343 8.66 -18.36 -2.67
N GLU A 344 7.37 -18.65 -2.64
CA GLU A 344 6.36 -17.98 -3.47
C GLU A 344 6.04 -16.53 -3.03
N ILE A 345 6.37 -16.12 -1.78
CA ILE A 345 6.11 -14.73 -1.33
C ILE A 345 7.10 -13.74 -1.94
N ALA A 346 8.29 -14.18 -2.33
CA ALA A 346 9.41 -13.30 -2.65
C ALA A 346 9.81 -13.23 -4.12
N ILE A 347 9.21 -13.99 -5.02
CA ILE A 347 9.67 -14.03 -6.41
C ILE A 347 8.70 -13.29 -7.33
N ALA A 348 8.86 -12.00 -7.51
CA ALA A 348 8.55 -11.24 -8.73
C ALA A 348 9.02 -9.79 -8.56
N GLY A 349 10.32 -9.60 -8.52
CA GLY A 349 10.99 -8.30 -8.54
C GLY A 349 12.27 -8.40 -9.34
N SER A 350 12.19 -9.01 -10.53
CA SER A 350 13.27 -8.97 -11.50
C SER A 350 12.67 -8.82 -12.88
N TYR A 351 12.51 -7.56 -13.28
CA TYR A 351 12.72 -7.09 -14.65
C TYR A 351 12.86 -5.58 -14.62
#